data_7193a9879ef948551873c980f4255eae
#
_entry.id   7193a9879ef948551873c980f4255eae
#
_cell.length_a   1.000
_cell.length_b   1.000
_cell.length_c   1.000
_cell.angle_alpha   90.00
_cell.angle_beta   90.00
_cell.angle_gamma   90.00
#
_symmetry.space_group_name_H-M   'P 1'
#
loop_
_entity.id
_entity.type
_entity.pdbx_description
1 polymer ?
#
loop_
_entity_poly.entity_id
_entity_poly.type
_entity_poly.pdbx_seq_one_letter_code
_entity_poly.pdbx_strand_id
1 'polypeptide(L)'
;MRHLPIIILTLLLSSCFDNKIKFEKEYYEKTTRIKFPENYVVLETFDNGEFLTGTVFQMDSLTLRNFINDNHFDTVSNYLDTHIMSENYLKKNKPIFSTTHNVYFIRKSEQKINWTYIADLNSKRLWTEISYPDWGGQ
;
A
#
# COMPACT_ATOMS: atom_id res chain seq x y z
N MET A 1 11.34 -21.72 -48.98
CA MET A 1 10.44 -21.84 -47.84
C MET A 1 11.22 -22.19 -46.56
N ARG A 2 12.07 -21.28 -46.06
CA ARG A 2 12.95 -21.54 -44.88
C ARG A 2 12.91 -20.45 -43.79
N HIS A 3 11.99 -19.49 -43.90
CA HIS A 3 11.91 -18.34 -42.99
C HIS A 3 10.68 -18.31 -42.03
N LEU A 4 9.84 -19.35 -42.11
CA LEU A 4 8.61 -19.41 -41.27
C LEU A 4 8.87 -19.64 -39.77
N PRO A 5 9.92 -20.42 -39.33
CA PRO A 5 10.11 -20.68 -37.91
C PRO A 5 10.69 -19.48 -37.12
N ILE A 6 11.36 -18.53 -37.80
CA ILE A 6 11.97 -17.37 -37.13
C ILE A 6 10.92 -16.34 -36.73
N ILE A 7 9.85 -16.18 -37.51
CA ILE A 7 8.77 -15.22 -37.22
C ILE A 7 7.94 -15.68 -36.02
N ILE A 8 7.74 -16.97 -35.84
CA ILE A 8 6.99 -17.53 -34.70
C ILE A 8 7.76 -17.36 -33.38
N LEU A 9 9.10 -17.46 -33.41
CA LEU A 9 9.93 -17.30 -32.21
C LEU A 9 9.97 -15.86 -31.70
N THR A 10 9.92 -14.87 -32.60
CA THR A 10 9.89 -13.46 -32.21
C THR A 10 8.56 -13.00 -31.62
N LEU A 11 7.45 -13.64 -31.97
CA LEU A 11 6.12 -13.35 -31.38
C LEU A 11 5.96 -13.90 -29.96
N LEU A 12 6.74 -14.91 -29.57
CA LEU A 12 6.71 -15.47 -28.22
C LEU A 12 7.53 -14.65 -27.21
N LEU A 13 8.43 -13.77 -27.67
CA LEU A 13 9.24 -12.93 -26.79
C LEU A 13 8.61 -11.56 -26.47
N SER A 14 7.51 -11.21 -27.11
CA SER A 14 6.82 -9.93 -26.88
C SER A 14 5.72 -9.99 -25.82
N SER A 15 5.52 -11.11 -25.14
CA SER A 15 4.69 -11.16 -23.93
C SER A 15 5.51 -10.71 -22.71
N CYS A 16 6.05 -9.50 -22.73
CA CYS A 16 6.36 -8.80 -21.50
C CYS A 16 5.04 -8.61 -20.77
N PHE A 17 4.76 -9.50 -19.84
CA PHE A 17 3.69 -9.31 -18.86
C PHE A 17 4.02 -8.02 -18.12
N ASP A 18 3.30 -6.98 -18.44
CA ASP A 18 3.24 -5.76 -17.65
C ASP A 18 2.49 -6.13 -16.37
N ASN A 19 3.19 -6.82 -15.45
CA ASN A 19 2.68 -7.18 -14.13
C ASN A 19 2.54 -5.90 -13.31
N LYS A 20 1.54 -5.08 -13.67
CA LYS A 20 1.13 -3.97 -12.81
C LYS A 20 0.69 -4.57 -11.48
N ILE A 21 1.48 -4.30 -10.46
CA ILE A 21 1.11 -4.59 -9.08
C ILE A 21 -0.24 -3.94 -8.84
N LYS A 22 -1.23 -4.74 -8.45
CA LYS A 22 -2.58 -4.27 -8.17
C LYS A 22 -2.87 -4.37 -6.68
N PHE A 23 -3.63 -3.43 -6.18
CA PHE A 23 -4.18 -3.54 -4.83
C PHE A 23 -5.17 -4.70 -4.77
N GLU A 24 -4.95 -5.61 -3.83
CA GLU A 24 -5.81 -6.76 -3.56
C GLU A 24 -6.59 -6.53 -2.26
N LYS A 25 -7.80 -5.95 -2.36
CA LYS A 25 -8.66 -5.60 -1.22
C LYS A 25 -8.85 -6.76 -0.25
N GLU A 26 -9.19 -7.94 -0.76
CA GLU A 26 -9.44 -9.13 0.07
C GLU A 26 -8.20 -9.56 0.87
N TYR A 27 -7.02 -9.47 0.27
CA TYR A 27 -5.76 -9.76 0.96
C TYR A 27 -5.54 -8.81 2.14
N TYR A 28 -5.70 -7.50 1.92
CA TYR A 28 -5.53 -6.50 2.98
C TYR A 28 -6.57 -6.68 4.09
N GLU A 29 -7.85 -6.84 3.76
CA GLU A 29 -8.93 -7.04 4.73
C GLU A 29 -8.77 -8.32 5.55
N LYS A 30 -8.35 -9.42 4.91
CA LYS A 30 -8.07 -10.68 5.59
C LYS A 30 -6.89 -10.58 6.54
N THR A 31 -5.81 -9.90 6.11
CA THR A 31 -4.56 -9.81 6.85
C THR A 31 -4.67 -8.85 8.04
N THR A 32 -5.27 -7.68 7.83
CA THR A 32 -5.33 -6.62 8.84
C THR A 32 -6.62 -6.61 9.64
N ARG A 33 -7.67 -7.28 9.14
CA ARG A 33 -9.06 -7.25 9.63
C ARG A 33 -9.72 -5.88 9.56
N ILE A 34 -9.12 -4.96 8.81
CA ILE A 34 -9.67 -3.63 8.54
C ILE A 34 -10.49 -3.69 7.26
N LYS A 35 -11.75 -3.30 7.31
CA LYS A 35 -12.64 -3.25 6.17
C LYS A 35 -12.46 -1.96 5.39
N PHE A 36 -12.14 -2.07 4.10
CA PHE A 36 -12.03 -0.91 3.23
C PHE A 36 -13.40 -0.38 2.81
N PRO A 37 -13.55 0.94 2.71
CA PRO A 37 -14.76 1.53 2.14
C PRO A 37 -14.87 1.18 0.65
N GLU A 38 -16.04 1.44 0.05
CA GLU A 38 -16.24 1.20 -1.38
C GLU A 38 -15.67 2.33 -2.27
N ASN A 39 -15.61 3.55 -1.72
CA ASN A 39 -15.21 4.74 -2.46
C ASN A 39 -13.76 5.13 -2.19
N TYR A 40 -12.85 4.68 -3.03
CA TYR A 40 -11.45 5.08 -3.02
C TYR A 40 -10.84 5.06 -4.41
N VAL A 41 -9.77 5.80 -4.59
CA VAL A 41 -8.91 5.74 -5.79
C VAL A 41 -7.53 5.26 -5.36
N VAL A 42 -7.00 4.24 -6.01
CA VAL A 42 -5.62 3.78 -5.82
C VAL A 42 -4.69 4.74 -6.57
N LEU A 43 -3.79 5.40 -5.85
CA LEU A 43 -2.81 6.32 -6.42
C LEU A 43 -1.50 5.63 -6.79
N GLU A 44 -1.04 4.73 -5.92
CA GLU A 44 0.22 4.03 -6.09
C GLU A 44 0.19 2.72 -5.29
N THR A 45 0.73 1.66 -5.86
CA THR A 45 1.01 0.40 -5.18
C THR A 45 2.46 0.01 -5.37
N PHE A 46 3.03 -0.65 -4.39
CA PHE A 46 4.33 -1.27 -4.51
C PHE A 46 4.34 -2.61 -3.79
N ASP A 47 5.21 -3.48 -4.24
CA ASP A 47 5.52 -4.77 -3.64
C ASP A 47 6.97 -5.05 -3.95
N ASN A 48 7.78 -5.32 -2.94
CA ASN A 48 9.18 -5.63 -3.18
C ASN A 48 9.42 -7.11 -3.55
N GLY A 49 8.33 -7.90 -3.66
CA GLY A 49 8.38 -9.31 -4.02
C GLY A 49 8.88 -10.23 -2.91
N GLU A 50 9.19 -9.70 -1.74
CA GLU A 50 9.76 -10.44 -0.63
C GLU A 50 8.92 -10.30 0.64
N PHE A 51 9.04 -9.17 1.33
CA PHE A 51 8.48 -9.03 2.67
C PHE A 51 7.65 -7.75 2.88
N LEU A 52 7.50 -6.91 1.86
CA LEU A 52 6.88 -5.60 2.02
C LEU A 52 5.95 -5.27 0.86
N THR A 53 4.71 -4.97 1.18
CA THR A 53 3.73 -4.44 0.22
C THR A 53 3.02 -3.23 0.80
N GLY A 54 2.58 -2.33 -0.05
CA GLY A 54 1.83 -1.18 0.37
C GLY A 54 1.08 -0.50 -0.76
N THR A 55 0.12 0.33 -0.37
CA THR A 55 -0.75 1.04 -1.31
C THR A 55 -1.09 2.42 -0.75
N VAL A 56 -1.14 3.40 -1.64
CA VAL A 56 -1.60 4.75 -1.34
C VAL A 56 -2.95 4.98 -2.01
N PHE A 57 -3.88 5.46 -1.22
CA PHE A 57 -5.25 5.75 -1.66
C PHE A 57 -5.56 7.24 -1.54
N GLN A 58 -6.48 7.69 -2.37
CA GLN A 58 -7.22 8.94 -2.17
C GLN A 58 -8.68 8.63 -1.93
N MET A 59 -9.25 9.33 -0.97
CA MET A 59 -10.66 9.23 -0.59
C MET A 59 -11.23 10.64 -0.40
N ASP A 60 -12.56 10.79 -0.50
CA ASP A 60 -13.18 12.03 -0.04
C ASP A 60 -13.07 12.16 1.49
N SER A 61 -13.23 13.40 1.98
CA SER A 61 -13.01 13.69 3.41
C SER A 61 -13.96 12.95 4.34
N LEU A 62 -15.21 12.72 3.90
CA LEU A 62 -16.20 12.03 4.72
C LEU A 62 -15.89 10.55 4.81
N THR A 63 -15.59 9.91 3.68
CA THR A 63 -15.19 8.51 3.60
C THR A 63 -13.97 8.24 4.47
N LEU A 64 -12.92 9.09 4.36
CA LEU A 64 -11.70 8.91 5.12
C LEU A 64 -11.92 9.13 6.63
N ARG A 65 -12.74 10.12 7.03
CA ARG A 65 -13.07 10.37 8.43
C ARG A 65 -13.85 9.19 9.04
N ASN A 66 -14.84 8.66 8.33
CA ASN A 66 -15.58 7.49 8.78
C ASN A 66 -14.66 6.28 8.93
N PHE A 67 -13.78 6.05 7.96
CA PHE A 67 -12.79 4.98 8.00
C PHE A 67 -11.86 5.08 9.21
N ILE A 68 -11.38 6.28 9.56
CA ILE A 68 -10.57 6.55 10.75
C ILE A 68 -11.36 6.21 12.02
N ASN A 69 -12.61 6.69 12.14
CA ASN A 69 -13.44 6.49 13.31
C ASN A 69 -13.83 5.02 13.52
N ASP A 70 -14.27 4.35 12.45
CA ASP A 70 -14.74 2.96 12.49
C ASP A 70 -13.62 1.98 12.86
N ASN A 71 -12.39 2.32 12.51
CA ASN A 71 -11.22 1.49 12.81
C ASN A 71 -10.37 1.99 13.98
N HIS A 72 -10.84 3.01 14.71
CA HIS A 72 -10.20 3.51 15.94
C HIS A 72 -8.73 3.91 15.76
N PHE A 73 -8.46 4.72 14.76
CA PHE A 73 -7.11 5.26 14.54
C PHE A 73 -6.71 6.20 15.68
N ASP A 74 -5.45 6.12 16.09
CA ASP A 74 -4.86 7.03 17.05
C ASP A 74 -4.42 8.34 16.38
N THR A 75 -4.37 9.41 17.14
CA THR A 75 -3.79 10.69 16.68
C THR A 75 -2.28 10.61 16.67
N VAL A 76 -1.66 11.18 15.64
CA VAL A 76 -0.20 11.29 15.56
C VAL A 76 0.30 12.32 16.58
N SER A 77 1.16 11.89 17.49
CA SER A 77 1.77 12.74 18.52
C SER A 77 3.19 13.21 18.13
N ASN A 78 3.88 12.43 17.31
CA ASN A 78 5.21 12.75 16.80
C ASN A 78 5.45 12.14 15.42
N TYR A 79 6.50 12.57 14.73
CA TYR A 79 6.80 12.09 13.37
C TYR A 79 7.19 10.61 13.31
N LEU A 80 7.62 9.99 14.41
CA LEU A 80 7.94 8.57 14.44
C LEU A 80 6.68 7.70 14.26
N ASP A 81 5.52 8.21 14.66
CA ASP A 81 4.24 7.52 14.49
C ASP A 81 3.87 7.37 13.00
N THR A 82 4.41 8.23 12.14
CA THR A 82 4.14 8.24 10.70
C THR A 82 5.23 7.57 9.86
N HIS A 83 6.24 6.99 10.50
CA HIS A 83 7.29 6.30 9.75
C HIS A 83 6.78 4.95 9.23
N ILE A 84 6.92 4.75 7.93
CA ILE A 84 6.64 3.49 7.23
C ILE A 84 7.84 3.11 6.37
N MET A 85 8.16 1.82 6.30
CA MET A 85 9.28 1.32 5.49
C MET A 85 9.05 1.54 4.00
N SER A 86 7.80 1.54 3.58
CA SER A 86 7.37 1.76 2.21
C SER A 86 7.72 3.12 1.63
N GLU A 87 8.03 4.10 2.47
CA GLU A 87 8.44 5.44 2.02
C GLU A 87 9.58 5.40 1.01
N ASN A 88 10.51 4.45 1.16
CA ASN A 88 11.64 4.28 0.26
C ASN A 88 11.27 3.70 -1.10
N TYR A 89 10.13 3.03 -1.20
CA TYR A 89 9.65 2.37 -2.43
C TYR A 89 8.61 3.21 -3.19
N LEU A 90 7.95 4.15 -2.51
CA LEU A 90 6.99 5.06 -3.13
C LEU A 90 7.73 6.08 -4.00
N LYS A 91 7.26 6.24 -5.24
CA LYS A 91 7.88 7.14 -6.24
C LYS A 91 7.31 8.55 -6.20
N LYS A 92 5.99 8.66 -6.10
CA LYS A 92 5.26 9.93 -6.23
C LYS A 92 4.47 10.33 -5.00
N ASN A 93 3.99 9.36 -4.24
CA ASN A 93 3.02 9.58 -3.17
C ASN A 93 3.61 9.28 -1.79
N LYS A 94 4.83 9.77 -1.54
CA LYS A 94 5.48 9.63 -0.23
C LYS A 94 4.65 10.31 0.86
N PRO A 95 4.62 9.77 2.08
CA PRO A 95 3.98 10.41 3.22
C PRO A 95 4.82 11.63 3.66
N ILE A 96 4.45 12.80 3.19
CA ILE A 96 5.06 14.07 3.58
C ILE A 96 4.01 14.89 4.29
N PHE A 97 4.20 15.10 5.58
CA PHE A 97 3.28 15.84 6.43
C PHE A 97 3.88 17.19 6.81
N SER A 98 3.20 18.28 6.45
CA SER A 98 3.57 19.64 6.89
C SER A 98 3.25 19.88 8.36
N THR A 99 2.36 19.12 8.93
CA THR A 99 1.91 19.13 10.32
C THR A 99 1.36 17.76 10.70
N THR A 100 1.42 17.43 11.98
CA THR A 100 0.77 16.22 12.52
C THR A 100 -0.72 16.42 12.79
N HIS A 101 -1.21 17.66 12.71
CA HIS A 101 -2.63 17.96 12.89
C HIS A 101 -3.46 17.33 11.79
N ASN A 102 -4.55 16.63 12.16
CA ASN A 102 -5.39 15.84 11.25
C ASN A 102 -4.69 14.63 10.60
N VAL A 103 -3.57 14.18 11.16
CA VAL A 103 -2.92 12.93 10.78
C VAL A 103 -3.21 11.88 11.86
N TYR A 104 -3.59 10.71 11.41
CA TYR A 104 -4.00 9.59 12.26
C TYR A 104 -3.28 8.33 11.82
N PHE A 105 -3.06 7.40 12.74
CA PHE A 105 -2.45 6.12 12.40
C PHE A 105 -3.07 4.97 13.17
N ILE A 106 -2.94 3.78 12.64
CA ILE A 106 -3.14 2.53 13.34
C ILE A 106 -2.03 1.57 12.95
N ARG A 107 -1.46 0.92 13.93
CA ARG A 107 -0.35 -0.03 13.72
C ARG A 107 -0.56 -1.26 14.57
N LYS A 108 -0.22 -2.42 14.00
CA LYS A 108 -0.19 -3.68 14.73
C LYS A 108 1.08 -4.44 14.42
N SER A 109 1.68 -4.99 15.44
CA SER A 109 2.83 -5.87 15.33
C SER A 109 2.45 -7.22 15.92
N GLU A 110 2.51 -8.25 15.11
CA GLU A 110 2.34 -9.66 15.49
C GLU A 110 3.61 -10.42 15.12
N GLN A 111 3.78 -11.64 15.64
CA GLN A 111 5.03 -12.42 15.47
C GLN A 111 5.52 -12.53 14.03
N LYS A 112 4.62 -12.59 13.05
CA LYS A 112 4.96 -12.81 11.64
C LYS A 112 4.52 -11.71 10.69
N ILE A 113 3.68 -10.79 11.15
CA ILE A 113 3.06 -9.77 10.31
C ILE A 113 3.03 -8.46 11.08
N ASN A 114 3.57 -7.42 10.47
CA ASN A 114 3.38 -6.05 10.92
C ASN A 114 2.59 -5.29 9.86
N TRP A 115 1.69 -4.42 10.30
CA TRP A 115 1.02 -3.54 9.37
C TRP A 115 0.78 -2.16 9.98
N THR A 116 0.76 -1.16 9.13
CA THR A 116 0.56 0.24 9.49
C THR A 116 -0.32 0.92 8.47
N TYR A 117 -1.29 1.67 8.94
CA TYR A 117 -2.10 2.57 8.13
C TYR A 117 -1.94 3.98 8.67
N ILE A 118 -1.73 4.93 7.77
CA ILE A 118 -1.62 6.35 8.09
C ILE A 118 -2.62 7.11 7.25
N ALA A 119 -3.46 7.90 7.89
CA ALA A 119 -4.47 8.71 7.24
C ALA A 119 -4.20 10.20 7.48
N ASP A 120 -4.17 10.99 6.42
CA ASP A 120 -4.06 12.45 6.48
C ASP A 120 -5.32 13.09 5.87
N LEU A 121 -6.13 13.69 6.73
CA LEU A 121 -7.35 14.39 6.31
C LEU A 121 -7.05 15.65 5.49
N ASN A 122 -5.87 16.26 5.62
CA ASN A 122 -5.51 17.46 4.88
C ASN A 122 -5.29 17.14 3.40
N SER A 123 -4.56 16.07 3.11
CA SER A 123 -4.31 15.58 1.75
C SER A 123 -5.37 14.60 1.25
N LYS A 124 -6.27 14.14 2.12
CA LYS A 124 -7.28 13.10 1.84
C LYS A 124 -6.68 11.79 1.38
N ARG A 125 -5.55 11.42 1.97
CA ARG A 125 -4.78 10.22 1.61
C ARG A 125 -4.72 9.22 2.74
N LEU A 126 -4.68 7.95 2.35
CA LEU A 126 -4.42 6.81 3.20
C LEU A 126 -3.20 6.06 2.65
N TRP A 127 -2.17 5.90 3.45
CA TRP A 127 -1.03 5.01 3.18
C TRP A 127 -1.22 3.72 3.97
N THR A 128 -0.97 2.61 3.32
CA THR A 128 -1.06 1.29 3.94
C THR A 128 0.23 0.53 3.70
N GLU A 129 0.64 -0.23 4.69
CA GLU A 129 1.82 -1.07 4.62
C GLU A 129 1.55 -2.38 5.35
N ILE A 130 1.97 -3.49 4.74
CA ILE A 130 2.03 -4.81 5.37
C ILE A 130 3.44 -5.35 5.17
N SER A 131 4.06 -5.81 6.26
CA SER A 131 5.39 -6.40 6.23
C SER A 131 5.45 -7.72 6.97
N TYR A 132 6.35 -8.58 6.51
CA TYR A 132 6.64 -9.90 7.07
C TYR A 132 8.09 -9.91 7.57
N PRO A 133 8.36 -9.54 8.84
CA PRO A 133 9.72 -9.35 9.34
C PRO A 133 10.59 -10.60 9.30
N ASP A 134 9.96 -11.79 9.38
CA ASP A 134 10.69 -13.06 9.39
C ASP A 134 10.94 -13.65 7.98
N TRP A 135 10.51 -12.95 6.93
CA TRP A 135 10.69 -13.40 5.56
C TRP A 135 12.10 -13.06 5.08
N GLY A 136 12.88 -14.10 4.78
CA GLY A 136 14.26 -13.93 4.27
C GLY A 136 15.36 -13.85 5.33
N GLY A 137 15.02 -13.99 6.60
CA GLY A 137 15.96 -13.97 7.71
C GLY A 137 16.32 -15.37 8.21
N GLN A 138 17.11 -16.14 7.45
CA GLN A 138 17.94 -17.24 7.94
C GLN A 138 19.28 -17.20 7.23
#